data_2e53d6af882a5695b7ca6558f9325322
#
_entry.id   2e53d6af882a5695b7ca6558f9325322
#
_cell.length_a   1.000
_cell.length_b   1.000
_cell.length_c   1.000
_cell.angle_alpha   90.00
_cell.angle_beta   90.00
_cell.angle_gamma   90.00
#
_symmetry.space_group_name_H-M   'P 1'
#
loop_
_entity.id
_entity.type
_entity.pdbx_description
1 polymer ?
#
loop_
_entity_poly.entity_id
_entity_poly.type
_entity_poly.pdbx_seq_one_letter_code
_entity_poly.pdbx_strand_id
1 'polypeptide(L)'
;MDFDLEQQARESLGASSAFPLGEPNTAFAQHFIGNSFLAPLAGGVANVTFEPGCRNNWHVHHGERQVLVCTGGRGWYQEWGQPAQELHAGDVVDIQPEVKHWHGAAKDSWFTHIAIAMPVKGCDEQSNEWLEPVDDEQYGKLA
;
A
#
# COMPACT_ATOMS: atom_id res chain seq x y z
N MET A 1 -4.08 16.04 8.05
CA MET A 1 -4.61 14.83 8.67
C MET A 1 -4.83 15.10 10.14
N ASP A 2 -5.94 14.72 10.68
CA ASP A 2 -6.23 15.09 12.04
C ASP A 2 -5.75 14.05 13.07
N PHE A 3 -5.73 14.48 14.32
CA PHE A 3 -5.27 13.68 15.45
C PHE A 3 -6.14 12.42 15.66
N ASP A 4 -7.45 12.53 15.40
CA ASP A 4 -8.39 11.43 15.59
C ASP A 4 -8.12 10.26 14.64
N LEU A 5 -7.74 10.56 13.40
CA LEU A 5 -7.43 9.52 12.42
C LEU A 5 -6.17 8.74 12.81
N GLU A 6 -5.14 9.42 13.29
CA GLU A 6 -3.93 8.80 13.78
C GLU A 6 -4.24 7.88 14.98
N GLN A 7 -5.07 8.37 15.91
CA GLN A 7 -5.48 7.58 17.06
C GLN A 7 -6.28 6.35 16.65
N GLN A 8 -7.21 6.50 15.71
CA GLN A 8 -7.97 5.38 15.17
C GLN A 8 -7.06 4.31 14.56
N ALA A 9 -6.02 4.73 13.82
CA ALA A 9 -5.06 3.81 13.25
C ALA A 9 -4.35 2.99 14.33
N ARG A 10 -3.87 3.66 15.37
CA ARG A 10 -3.14 3.00 16.46
C ARG A 10 -4.02 2.02 17.23
N GLU A 11 -5.25 2.40 17.50
CA GLU A 11 -6.21 1.55 18.21
C GLU A 11 -6.64 0.35 17.38
N SER A 12 -6.91 0.57 16.09
CA SER A 12 -7.43 -0.48 15.20
C SER A 12 -6.37 -1.52 14.83
N LEU A 13 -5.11 -1.11 14.75
CA LEU A 13 -4.02 -2.02 14.40
C LEU A 13 -3.41 -2.70 15.63
N GLY A 14 -3.54 -2.10 16.81
CA GLY A 14 -3.11 -2.72 18.06
C GLY A 14 -1.67 -3.21 18.03
N ALA A 15 -1.47 -4.50 18.31
CA ALA A 15 -0.15 -5.12 18.30
C ALA A 15 0.51 -5.12 16.93
N SER A 16 -0.26 -4.95 15.85
CA SER A 16 0.26 -4.85 14.49
C SER A 16 0.94 -3.52 14.21
N SER A 17 0.85 -2.55 15.13
CA SER A 17 1.52 -1.25 15.02
C SER A 17 2.92 -1.25 15.65
N ALA A 18 3.65 -2.37 15.54
CA ALA A 18 5.02 -2.49 16.03
C ALA A 18 5.98 -1.50 15.36
N PHE A 19 5.65 -1.11 14.13
CA PHE A 19 6.45 -0.13 13.38
C PHE A 19 5.82 1.26 13.49
N PRO A 20 6.62 2.34 13.35
CA PRO A 20 6.09 3.69 13.41
C PRO A 20 4.99 3.90 12.36
N LEU A 21 3.94 4.63 12.72
CA LEU A 21 2.91 5.02 11.78
C LEU A 21 3.47 6.01 10.75
N GLY A 22 4.31 6.91 11.20
CA GLY A 22 4.91 7.95 10.36
C GLY A 22 4.00 9.14 10.16
N GLU A 23 4.30 9.91 9.13
CA GLU A 23 3.60 11.14 8.81
C GLU A 23 2.52 10.88 7.76
N PRO A 24 1.52 11.78 7.65
CA PRO A 24 0.60 11.74 6.53
C PRO A 24 1.35 11.67 5.21
N ASN A 25 0.90 10.78 4.32
CA ASN A 25 1.53 10.58 3.02
C ASN A 25 1.13 11.67 2.04
N THR A 26 1.62 12.89 2.26
CA THR A 26 1.27 14.04 1.44
C THR A 26 2.01 14.06 0.10
N ALA A 27 3.22 13.53 0.07
CA ALA A 27 4.05 13.52 -1.14
C ALA A 27 3.40 12.76 -2.31
N PHE A 28 2.64 11.70 -2.01
CA PHE A 28 2.00 10.87 -3.03
C PHE A 28 0.47 10.94 -2.97
N ALA A 29 -0.08 11.87 -2.20
CA ALA A 29 -1.54 11.95 -1.94
C ALA A 29 -2.38 12.03 -3.22
N GLN A 30 -1.86 12.70 -4.27
CA GLN A 30 -2.56 12.82 -5.56
C GLN A 30 -2.74 11.46 -6.27
N HIS A 31 -2.00 10.44 -5.86
CA HIS A 31 -2.05 9.10 -6.44
C HIS A 31 -2.82 8.10 -5.55
N PHE A 32 -3.52 8.59 -4.55
CA PHE A 32 -4.30 7.78 -3.61
C PHE A 32 -5.72 8.32 -3.50
N ILE A 33 -6.66 7.42 -3.26
CA ILE A 33 -8.00 7.78 -2.78
C ILE A 33 -8.01 7.45 -1.30
N GLY A 34 -8.38 8.42 -0.46
CA GLY A 34 -8.34 8.28 0.99
C GLY A 34 -7.00 8.68 1.59
N ASN A 35 -6.89 8.49 2.90
CA ASN A 35 -5.72 8.92 3.66
C ASN A 35 -4.80 7.75 3.98
N SER A 36 -3.50 7.99 3.86
CA SER A 36 -2.47 7.01 4.21
C SER A 36 -1.35 7.68 4.99
N PHE A 37 -0.54 6.85 5.65
CA PHE A 37 0.63 7.27 6.42
C PHE A 37 1.86 6.55 5.87
N LEU A 38 2.99 7.21 5.92
CA LEU A 38 4.25 6.68 5.43
C LEU A 38 5.34 6.89 6.46
N ALA A 39 6.01 5.82 6.84
CA ALA A 39 7.15 5.86 7.75
C ALA A 39 8.36 5.19 7.09
N PRO A 40 9.32 5.98 6.57
CA PRO A 40 10.58 5.39 6.12
C PRO A 40 11.29 4.69 7.28
N LEU A 41 11.76 3.47 7.05
CA LEU A 41 12.45 2.66 8.07
C LEU A 41 13.94 2.52 7.77
N ALA A 42 14.26 2.28 6.50
CA ALA A 42 15.63 2.12 6.03
C ALA A 42 15.63 2.41 4.53
N GLY A 43 16.81 2.40 3.90
CA GLY A 43 16.89 2.61 2.46
C GLY A 43 16.06 1.59 1.69
N GLY A 44 15.03 2.06 0.97
CA GLY A 44 14.14 1.21 0.20
C GLY A 44 13.09 0.46 1.02
N VAL A 45 12.98 0.73 2.33
CA VAL A 45 12.03 0.05 3.22
C VAL A 45 11.17 1.08 3.94
N ALA A 46 9.85 0.93 3.87
CA ALA A 46 8.92 1.83 4.53
C ALA A 46 7.71 1.08 5.07
N ASN A 47 7.16 1.59 6.16
CA ASN A 47 5.87 1.13 6.67
C ASN A 47 4.79 2.01 6.08
N VAL A 48 3.77 1.41 5.46
CA VAL A 48 2.67 2.14 4.82
C VAL A 48 1.37 1.69 5.46
N THR A 49 0.57 2.66 5.90
CA THR A 49 -0.70 2.40 6.58
C THR A 49 -1.82 3.13 5.86
N PHE A 50 -2.92 2.41 5.62
CA PHE A 50 -4.08 2.88 4.87
C PHE A 50 -5.30 2.89 5.78
N GLU A 51 -6.05 4.01 5.80
CA GLU A 51 -7.36 4.01 6.44
C GLU A 51 -8.35 3.13 5.66
N PRO A 52 -9.48 2.70 6.27
CA PRO A 52 -10.49 1.96 5.55
C PRO A 52 -10.90 2.67 4.27
N GLY A 53 -10.95 1.94 3.17
CA GLY A 53 -11.30 2.50 1.87
C GLY A 53 -10.14 3.13 1.08
N CYS A 54 -9.01 3.35 1.72
CA CYS A 54 -7.86 3.97 1.06
C CYS A 54 -7.14 2.97 0.15
N ARG A 55 -6.85 3.41 -1.08
CA ARG A 55 -6.09 2.62 -2.05
C ARG A 55 -5.27 3.54 -2.93
N ASN A 56 -4.16 3.03 -3.45
CA ASN A 56 -3.40 3.78 -4.44
C ASN A 56 -3.95 3.55 -5.85
N ASN A 57 -3.54 4.40 -6.77
CA ASN A 57 -3.89 4.25 -8.18
C ASN A 57 -3.20 3.02 -8.77
N TRP A 58 -3.74 2.54 -9.89
CA TRP A 58 -3.00 1.62 -10.73
C TRP A 58 -1.63 2.22 -11.03
N HIS A 59 -0.58 1.42 -10.94
CA HIS A 59 0.77 1.90 -11.20
C HIS A 59 1.70 0.75 -11.58
N VAL A 60 2.88 1.13 -12.08
CA VAL A 60 3.91 0.20 -12.53
C VAL A 60 5.24 0.65 -11.94
N HIS A 61 6.03 -0.30 -11.45
CA HIS A 61 7.42 -0.05 -11.05
C HIS A 61 8.34 -0.48 -12.19
N HIS A 62 9.21 0.42 -12.62
CA HIS A 62 10.21 0.14 -13.63
C HIS A 62 11.58 -0.03 -12.97
N GLY A 63 12.30 -1.08 -13.32
CA GLY A 63 13.65 -1.31 -12.85
C GLY A 63 13.77 -1.82 -11.42
N GLU A 64 12.65 -2.14 -10.78
CA GLU A 64 12.66 -2.70 -9.42
C GLU A 64 11.47 -3.61 -9.17
N ARG A 65 11.68 -4.54 -8.25
CA ARG A 65 10.64 -5.39 -7.67
C ARG A 65 10.22 -4.77 -6.35
N GLN A 66 8.98 -4.91 -5.97
CA GLN A 66 8.51 -4.45 -4.67
C GLN A 66 7.90 -5.61 -3.90
N VAL A 67 8.37 -5.82 -2.68
CA VAL A 67 7.81 -6.83 -1.79
C VAL A 67 6.97 -6.15 -0.73
N LEU A 68 5.73 -6.62 -0.55
CA LEU A 68 4.84 -6.17 0.52
C LEU A 68 4.77 -7.26 1.57
N VAL A 69 5.12 -6.91 2.81
CA VAL A 69 4.98 -7.79 3.96
C VAL A 69 3.83 -7.26 4.79
N CYS A 70 2.70 -7.95 4.77
CA CYS A 70 1.49 -7.50 5.45
C CYS A 70 1.60 -7.78 6.94
N THR A 71 1.42 -6.74 7.75
CA THR A 71 1.64 -6.80 9.19
C THR A 71 0.38 -6.59 10.01
N GLY A 72 -0.68 -6.01 9.44
CA GLY A 72 -1.89 -5.80 10.21
C GLY A 72 -3.09 -5.38 9.37
N GLY A 73 -4.27 -5.70 9.88
CA GLY A 73 -5.52 -5.36 9.22
C GLY A 73 -5.85 -6.24 8.03
N ARG A 74 -6.74 -5.75 7.18
CA ARG A 74 -7.19 -6.46 5.98
C ARG A 74 -7.14 -5.51 4.78
N GLY A 75 -6.61 -5.99 3.67
CA GLY A 75 -6.47 -5.20 2.46
C GLY A 75 -6.60 -6.02 1.19
N TRP A 76 -6.27 -5.37 0.08
CA TRP A 76 -6.39 -5.95 -1.25
C TRP A 76 -5.14 -5.65 -2.09
N TYR A 77 -4.83 -6.59 -2.99
CA TYR A 77 -3.85 -6.44 -4.04
C TYR A 77 -4.44 -6.97 -5.33
N GLN A 78 -4.24 -6.26 -6.44
CA GLN A 78 -4.74 -6.72 -7.74
C GLN A 78 -3.76 -6.36 -8.83
N GLU A 79 -3.46 -7.35 -9.68
CA GLU A 79 -2.77 -7.14 -10.95
C GLU A 79 -3.78 -6.94 -12.06
N TRP A 80 -3.45 -6.09 -13.01
CA TRP A 80 -4.32 -5.80 -14.14
C TRP A 80 -4.72 -7.09 -14.87
N GLY A 81 -6.01 -7.27 -15.08
CA GLY A 81 -6.55 -8.45 -15.74
C GLY A 81 -6.72 -9.68 -14.87
N GLN A 82 -6.42 -9.58 -13.58
CA GLN A 82 -6.53 -10.69 -12.63
C GLN A 82 -7.53 -10.35 -11.52
N PRO A 83 -8.09 -11.36 -10.86
CA PRO A 83 -8.92 -11.11 -9.68
C PRO A 83 -8.12 -10.45 -8.55
N ALA A 84 -8.78 -9.60 -7.75
CA ALA A 84 -8.17 -9.04 -6.55
C ALA A 84 -7.91 -10.14 -5.52
N GLN A 85 -6.77 -10.04 -4.83
CA GLN A 85 -6.37 -10.94 -3.76
C GLN A 85 -6.58 -10.26 -2.42
N GLU A 86 -7.28 -10.91 -1.51
CA GLU A 86 -7.41 -10.41 -0.14
C GLU A 86 -6.12 -10.62 0.62
N LEU A 87 -5.70 -9.59 1.35
CA LEU A 87 -4.45 -9.61 2.12
C LEU A 87 -4.73 -9.53 3.61
N HIS A 88 -4.01 -10.35 4.38
CA HIS A 88 -4.07 -10.39 5.83
C HIS A 88 -2.65 -10.32 6.41
N ALA A 89 -2.54 -10.06 7.70
CA ALA A 89 -1.25 -10.09 8.39
C ALA A 89 -0.58 -11.45 8.17
N GLY A 90 0.69 -11.42 7.78
CA GLY A 90 1.46 -12.61 7.44
C GLY A 90 1.54 -12.91 5.94
N ASP A 91 0.71 -12.28 5.13
CA ASP A 91 0.78 -12.44 3.68
C ASP A 91 1.95 -11.65 3.12
N VAL A 92 2.58 -12.19 2.10
CA VAL A 92 3.68 -11.55 1.38
C VAL A 92 3.36 -11.52 -0.10
N VAL A 93 3.48 -10.34 -0.71
CA VAL A 93 3.28 -10.16 -2.15
C VAL A 93 4.61 -9.77 -2.76
N ASP A 94 5.02 -10.47 -3.80
CA ASP A 94 6.24 -10.18 -4.55
C ASP A 94 5.85 -9.59 -5.90
N ILE A 95 5.86 -8.27 -5.98
CA ILE A 95 5.40 -7.55 -7.18
C ILE A 95 6.57 -7.41 -8.13
N GLN A 96 6.49 -8.09 -9.26
CA GLN A 96 7.54 -8.08 -10.27
C GLN A 96 7.60 -6.74 -11.00
N PRO A 97 8.76 -6.36 -11.59
CA PRO A 97 8.85 -5.17 -12.41
C PRO A 97 7.86 -5.22 -13.58
N GLU A 98 7.39 -4.07 -14.02
CA GLU A 98 6.52 -3.90 -15.19
C GLU A 98 5.09 -4.43 -15.01
N VAL A 99 4.71 -4.84 -13.79
CA VAL A 99 3.35 -5.32 -13.51
C VAL A 99 2.47 -4.15 -13.11
N LYS A 100 1.40 -3.92 -13.86
CA LYS A 100 0.38 -2.93 -13.53
C LYS A 100 -0.48 -3.48 -12.38
N HIS A 101 -0.51 -2.76 -11.25
CA HIS A 101 -1.16 -3.22 -10.03
C HIS A 101 -1.61 -2.07 -9.15
N TRP A 102 -2.40 -2.39 -8.15
CA TRP A 102 -2.71 -1.50 -7.03
C TRP A 102 -2.82 -2.31 -5.75
N HIS A 103 -2.73 -1.64 -4.62
CA HIS A 103 -3.03 -2.21 -3.30
C HIS A 103 -3.62 -1.16 -2.38
N GLY A 104 -4.25 -1.62 -1.31
CA GLY A 104 -4.88 -0.73 -0.35
C GLY A 104 -5.66 -1.48 0.71
N ALA A 105 -6.35 -0.71 1.56
CA ALA A 105 -7.16 -1.25 2.64
C ALA A 105 -8.48 -1.80 2.13
N ALA A 106 -9.06 -2.72 2.88
CA ALA A 106 -10.46 -3.08 2.70
C ALA A 106 -11.35 -1.90 3.12
N LYS A 107 -12.60 -1.90 2.66
CA LYS A 107 -13.51 -0.77 2.93
C LYS A 107 -13.89 -0.63 4.39
N ASP A 108 -13.73 -1.68 5.19
CA ASP A 108 -14.11 -1.74 6.59
C ASP A 108 -12.95 -2.04 7.54
N SER A 109 -11.71 -1.94 7.07
CA SER A 109 -10.53 -2.27 7.88
C SER A 109 -9.36 -1.36 7.57
N TRP A 110 -8.62 -0.95 8.59
CA TRP A 110 -7.28 -0.42 8.43
C TRP A 110 -6.38 -1.53 7.88
N PHE A 111 -5.34 -1.13 7.16
CA PHE A 111 -4.38 -2.06 6.60
C PHE A 111 -2.97 -1.47 6.66
N THR A 112 -2.00 -2.28 7.06
CA THR A 112 -0.61 -1.83 7.11
C THR A 112 0.31 -2.92 6.57
N HIS A 113 1.36 -2.49 5.85
CA HIS A 113 2.38 -3.39 5.34
C HIS A 113 3.74 -2.70 5.30
N ILE A 114 4.78 -3.52 5.29
CA ILE A 114 6.13 -3.06 4.99
C ILE A 114 6.32 -3.19 3.49
N ALA A 115 6.74 -2.10 2.85
CA ALA A 115 7.08 -2.08 1.42
C ALA A 115 8.60 -2.08 1.28
N ILE A 116 9.12 -3.03 0.51
CA ILE A 116 10.55 -3.21 0.30
C ILE A 116 10.84 -3.06 -1.20
N ALA A 117 11.57 -2.01 -1.56
CA ALA A 117 12.02 -1.80 -2.93
C ALA A 117 13.30 -2.61 -3.17
N MET A 118 13.28 -3.44 -4.22
CA MET A 118 14.41 -4.29 -4.56
C MET A 118 14.82 -4.03 -6.00
N PRO A 119 15.82 -3.16 -6.23
CA PRO A 119 16.30 -2.86 -7.59
C PRO A 119 16.70 -4.13 -8.34
N VAL A 120 16.38 -4.17 -9.63
CA VAL A 120 16.75 -5.29 -10.49
C VAL A 120 18.24 -5.17 -10.79
N LYS A 121 18.95 -6.29 -10.67
CA LYS A 121 20.38 -6.35 -10.96
C LYS A 121 20.63 -5.92 -12.41
N GLY A 122 21.53 -4.96 -12.59
CA GLY A 122 21.87 -4.42 -13.91
C GLY A 122 21.01 -3.25 -14.35
N CYS A 123 19.99 -2.87 -13.57
CA CYS A 123 19.20 -1.67 -13.82
C CYS A 123 19.70 -0.54 -12.91
N ASP A 124 20.20 0.53 -13.52
CA ASP A 124 20.71 1.68 -12.78
C ASP A 124 19.63 2.68 -12.40
N GLU A 125 18.49 2.64 -13.09
CA GLU A 125 17.40 3.57 -12.88
C GLU A 125 16.11 2.85 -12.47
N GLN A 126 15.44 3.39 -11.47
CA GLN A 126 14.14 2.93 -11.02
C GLN A 126 13.16 4.09 -11.12
N SER A 127 11.91 3.79 -11.47
CA SER A 127 10.85 4.80 -11.52
C SER A 127 9.50 4.17 -11.26
N ASN A 128 8.57 5.01 -10.82
CA ASN A 128 7.16 4.63 -10.68
C ASN A 128 6.37 5.35 -11.75
N GLU A 129 5.51 4.62 -12.43
CA GLU A 129 4.58 5.20 -13.39
C GLU A 129 3.18 5.13 -12.80
N TRP A 130 2.60 6.28 -12.45
CA TRP A 130 1.27 6.38 -11.89
C TRP A 130 0.23 6.46 -13.00
N LEU A 131 -0.81 5.65 -12.87
CA LEU A 131 -1.86 5.50 -13.89
C LEU A 131 -3.21 5.90 -13.29
N GLU A 132 -4.30 5.34 -13.82
CA GLU A 132 -5.65 5.73 -13.42
C GLU A 132 -5.99 5.31 -11.99
N PRO A 133 -6.90 6.04 -11.32
CA PRO A 133 -7.41 5.62 -10.02
C PRO A 133 -8.18 4.30 -10.11
N VAL A 134 -8.23 3.58 -8.99
CA VAL A 134 -9.16 2.47 -8.80
C VAL A 134 -10.49 3.10 -8.39
N ASP A 135 -11.44 3.20 -9.31
CA ASP A 135 -12.68 3.93 -9.07
C ASP A 135 -13.60 3.22 -8.08
N ASP A 136 -14.61 3.96 -7.60
CA ASP A 136 -15.52 3.44 -6.58
C ASP A 136 -16.36 2.26 -7.08
N GLU A 137 -16.68 2.22 -8.38
CA GLU A 137 -17.42 1.11 -8.95
C GLU A 137 -16.61 -0.18 -8.89
N GLN A 138 -15.36 -0.12 -9.31
CA GLN A 138 -14.43 -1.25 -9.32
C GLN A 138 -14.13 -1.71 -7.89
N TYR A 139 -13.77 -0.76 -7.04
CA TYR A 139 -13.42 -1.03 -5.64
C TYR A 139 -14.62 -1.54 -4.85
N GLY A 140 -15.80 -0.99 -5.09
CA GLY A 140 -17.02 -1.34 -4.36
C GLY A 140 -17.49 -2.78 -4.55
N LYS A 141 -16.98 -3.48 -5.56
CA LYS A 141 -17.27 -4.91 -5.78
C LYS A 141 -16.50 -5.81 -4.82
N LEU A 142 -15.49 -5.28 -4.14
CA LEU A 142 -14.69 -6.04 -3.19
C LEU A 142 -15.34 -6.06 -1.82
N ALA A 143 -15.19 -7.16 -1.09
CA ALA A 143 -15.82 -7.35 0.21
C ALA A 143 -15.26 -6.45 1.32
#